data_b67b6cd2691b9b90735adbf819d4e9b5
#
_entry.id   b67b6cd2691b9b90735adbf819d4e9b5
#
_cell.length_a   1.000
_cell.length_b   1.000
_cell.length_c   1.000
_cell.angle_alpha   90.00
_cell.angle_beta   90.00
_cell.angle_gamma   90.00
#
_symmetry.space_group_name_H-M   'P 1'
#
loop_
_entity.id
_entity.type
_entity.pdbx_description
1 polymer ?
#
loop_
_entity_poly.entity_id
_entity_poly.type
_entity_poly.pdbx_seq_one_letter_code
_entity_poly.pdbx_strand_id
1 'polypeptide(L)'
;MAASLQRPPLLLRFNPKAPTFCHESLPRLPSKVLCGLRGGPKKPLWRGRILSTEAIQAVQALKLAKSSSTPSLDQVFQSRIGRLLKADLISVLAELRRQDEWELALQVFGFIQKEVWYKPDLSLYSDMIMMLGKKKMIESAEQLFSEIEKEGLKPDTRTYTEMIGAFLQVGMVEKAMDLYKSMKDAGCDPDKLTLVILIRNLEQAGEEDLASTVRKDCEKYIDYPEKFLKEVDTKFPKRRSFKVV
;
A
#
# COMPACT_ATOMS: atom_id res chain seq x y z
N MET A 1 5.64 -52.34 51.60
CA MET A 1 6.07 -51.59 52.78
C MET A 1 6.00 -50.11 52.45
N ALA A 2 5.00 -49.42 52.97
CA ALA A 2 4.74 -48.02 52.76
C ALA A 2 5.38 -47.22 53.88
N ALA A 3 6.02 -46.12 53.52
CA ALA A 3 6.48 -45.12 54.51
C ALA A 3 5.93 -43.75 54.08
N SER A 4 4.87 -43.35 54.84
CA SER A 4 4.26 -42.04 54.82
C SER A 4 5.12 -41.05 55.56
N LEU A 5 5.44 -39.88 54.95
CA LEU A 5 6.08 -38.76 55.61
C LEU A 5 5.09 -37.58 55.67
N GLN A 6 4.51 -37.40 56.85
CA GLN A 6 3.70 -36.26 57.28
C GLN A 6 4.58 -35.06 57.59
N ARG A 7 4.25 -33.88 57.07
CA ARG A 7 4.84 -32.57 57.46
C ARG A 7 4.01 -31.92 58.56
N PRO A 8 4.62 -31.31 59.59
CA PRO A 8 3.91 -30.59 60.64
C PRO A 8 3.56 -29.15 60.21
N PRO A 9 2.54 -28.54 60.84
CA PRO A 9 2.12 -27.17 60.53
C PRO A 9 2.96 -26.11 61.28
N LEU A 10 3.33 -25.04 60.57
CA LEU A 10 4.00 -23.87 61.09
C LEU A 10 2.99 -22.94 61.76
N LEU A 11 3.07 -22.84 63.11
CA LEU A 11 2.39 -21.85 63.93
C LEU A 11 3.09 -20.49 63.82
N LEU A 12 2.44 -19.50 63.27
CA LEU A 12 2.87 -18.11 63.31
C LEU A 12 2.45 -17.48 64.67
N ARG A 13 3.44 -17.14 65.49
CA ARG A 13 3.28 -16.38 66.73
C ARG A 13 3.02 -14.90 66.42
N PHE A 14 1.87 -14.39 66.86
CA PHE A 14 1.60 -12.95 66.93
C PHE A 14 2.39 -12.32 68.09
N ASN A 15 3.07 -11.20 67.85
CA ASN A 15 3.70 -10.39 68.80
C ASN A 15 3.02 -8.99 68.87
N PRO A 16 2.34 -8.60 69.91
CA PRO A 16 1.71 -7.28 70.04
C PRO A 16 2.61 -6.30 70.82
N LYS A 17 3.29 -5.40 70.10
CA LYS A 17 3.75 -4.11 70.63
C LYS A 17 4.26 -3.21 69.56
N ALA A 18 3.41 -2.28 69.07
CA ALA A 18 3.84 -1.12 68.35
C ALA A 18 3.65 0.15 69.14
N PRO A 19 4.63 1.06 69.16
CA PRO A 19 4.48 2.35 69.88
C PRO A 19 3.65 3.32 69.01
N THR A 20 2.75 4.02 69.70
CA THR A 20 1.94 5.13 69.19
C THR A 20 2.85 6.29 68.80
N PHE A 21 2.92 6.62 67.53
CA PHE A 21 3.53 7.85 67.04
C PHE A 21 2.40 8.79 66.58
N CYS A 22 2.28 9.94 67.25
CA CYS A 22 1.43 11.04 66.87
C CYS A 22 1.92 11.57 65.47
N HIS A 23 1.08 11.51 64.49
CA HIS A 23 1.39 12.03 63.17
C HIS A 23 0.59 13.31 62.96
N GLU A 24 1.32 14.42 62.90
CA GLU A 24 0.80 15.69 62.40
C GLU A 24 0.31 15.52 60.95
N SER A 25 -0.90 15.96 60.74
CA SER A 25 -1.57 15.93 59.44
C SER A 25 -0.98 16.97 58.47
N LEU A 26 -0.15 16.53 57.55
CA LEU A 26 0.19 17.30 56.36
C LEU A 26 -0.99 17.34 55.40
N PRO A 27 -1.34 18.49 54.80
CA PRO A 27 -2.46 18.59 53.85
C PRO A 27 -2.14 17.81 52.57
N ARG A 28 -2.94 16.81 52.29
CA ARG A 28 -2.92 16.10 50.99
C ARG A 28 -3.33 17.07 49.88
N LEU A 29 -2.39 17.52 49.08
CA LEU A 29 -2.66 18.14 47.81
C LEU A 29 -3.44 17.12 46.97
N PRO A 30 -4.58 17.51 46.33
CA PRO A 30 -5.28 16.63 45.43
C PRO A 30 -4.39 16.40 44.22
N SER A 31 -3.88 15.19 44.05
CA SER A 31 -3.27 14.74 42.81
C SER A 31 -4.35 14.79 41.75
N LYS A 32 -4.38 15.87 40.96
CA LYS A 32 -5.16 15.94 39.73
C LYS A 32 -4.58 14.87 38.81
N VAL A 33 -5.24 13.71 38.79
CA VAL A 33 -5.08 12.76 37.67
C VAL A 33 -5.59 13.47 36.46
N LEU A 34 -4.71 14.11 35.72
CA LEU A 34 -4.96 14.60 34.38
C LEU A 34 -5.11 13.37 33.49
N CYS A 35 -6.29 12.77 33.52
CA CYS A 35 -6.74 11.96 32.38
C CYS A 35 -6.76 12.88 31.20
N GLY A 36 -5.71 12.84 30.39
CA GLY A 36 -5.61 13.55 29.14
C GLY A 36 -6.64 13.05 28.15
N LEU A 37 -7.91 13.37 28.40
CA LEU A 37 -8.94 13.36 27.37
C LEU A 37 -8.57 14.50 26.40
N ARG A 38 -7.76 14.19 25.42
CA ARG A 38 -7.64 15.02 24.22
C ARG A 38 -9.01 15.05 23.58
N GLY A 39 -9.81 16.03 23.99
CA GLY A 39 -11.11 16.36 23.42
C GLY A 39 -10.96 17.02 22.06
N GLY A 40 -10.37 16.33 21.07
CA GLY A 40 -10.58 16.62 19.67
C GLY A 40 -11.78 15.82 19.19
N PRO A 41 -12.52 16.28 18.17
CA PRO A 41 -13.60 15.51 17.59
C PRO A 41 -13.00 14.18 17.13
N LYS A 42 -13.31 13.10 17.86
CA LYS A 42 -12.93 11.75 17.48
C LYS A 42 -13.56 11.49 16.13
N LYS A 43 -12.72 11.49 15.07
CA LYS A 43 -13.18 11.03 13.76
C LYS A 43 -13.85 9.67 13.98
N PRO A 44 -15.08 9.47 13.50
CA PRO A 44 -15.79 8.24 13.80
C PRO A 44 -14.97 7.05 13.35
N LEU A 45 -14.77 6.10 14.25
CA LEU A 45 -13.98 4.86 14.05
C LEU A 45 -14.45 4.03 12.84
N TRP A 46 -15.70 4.24 12.38
CA TRP A 46 -16.25 3.56 11.22
C TRP A 46 -15.67 3.98 9.85
N ARG A 47 -14.81 5.00 9.78
CA ARG A 47 -13.98 5.29 8.61
C ARG A 47 -12.68 4.48 8.55
N GLY A 48 -12.36 3.71 9.57
CA GLY A 48 -11.32 2.69 9.50
C GLY A 48 -11.80 1.55 8.58
N ARG A 49 -10.92 1.01 7.75
CA ARG A 49 -11.22 -0.16 6.91
C ARG A 49 -11.73 -1.27 7.82
N ILE A 50 -12.99 -1.64 7.64
CA ILE A 50 -13.57 -2.78 8.34
C ILE A 50 -13.18 -4.01 7.51
N LEU A 51 -12.02 -4.58 7.82
CA LEU A 51 -11.70 -5.93 7.37
C LEU A 51 -12.50 -6.89 8.24
N SER A 52 -13.11 -7.89 7.63
CA SER A 52 -13.71 -9.00 8.38
C SER A 52 -12.65 -9.76 9.17
N THR A 53 -13.05 -10.48 10.20
CA THR A 53 -12.16 -11.33 10.99
C THR A 53 -11.47 -12.37 10.09
N GLU A 54 -12.24 -12.92 9.14
CA GLU A 54 -11.80 -13.90 8.17
C GLU A 54 -10.74 -13.33 7.23
N ALA A 55 -10.94 -12.11 6.73
CA ALA A 55 -9.96 -11.43 5.88
C ALA A 55 -8.65 -11.13 6.64
N ILE A 56 -8.73 -10.70 7.90
CA ILE A 56 -7.55 -10.48 8.74
C ILE A 56 -6.77 -11.78 8.94
N GLN A 57 -7.47 -12.88 9.29
CA GLN A 57 -6.86 -14.19 9.49
C GLN A 57 -6.23 -14.73 8.19
N ALA A 58 -6.87 -14.48 7.04
CA ALA A 58 -6.35 -14.87 5.75
C ALA A 58 -5.04 -14.13 5.40
N VAL A 59 -5.00 -12.81 5.59
CA VAL A 59 -3.76 -12.01 5.39
C VAL A 59 -2.65 -12.50 6.29
N GLN A 60 -2.94 -12.75 7.58
CA GLN A 60 -1.94 -13.27 8.52
C GLN A 60 -1.43 -14.65 8.11
N ALA A 61 -2.34 -15.56 7.71
CA ALA A 61 -1.97 -16.91 7.28
C ALA A 61 -1.08 -16.88 6.02
N LEU A 62 -1.40 -16.03 5.04
CA LEU A 62 -0.57 -15.85 3.83
C LEU A 62 0.83 -15.36 4.19
N LYS A 63 0.94 -14.35 5.06
CA LYS A 63 2.24 -13.81 5.49
C LYS A 63 3.07 -14.83 6.26
N LEU A 64 2.43 -15.61 7.13
CA LEU A 64 3.10 -16.69 7.84
C LEU A 64 3.58 -17.78 6.87
N ALA A 65 2.75 -18.19 5.91
CA ALA A 65 3.13 -19.19 4.91
C ALA A 65 4.25 -18.71 3.98
N LYS A 66 4.35 -17.40 3.71
CA LYS A 66 5.48 -16.80 2.98
C LYS A 66 6.78 -16.86 3.78
N SER A 67 6.72 -16.69 5.10
CA SER A 67 7.89 -16.64 5.97
C SER A 67 8.33 -18.02 6.50
N SER A 68 7.43 -18.99 6.52
CA SER A 68 7.67 -20.34 7.03
C SER A 68 7.25 -21.39 6.01
N SER A 69 7.97 -22.51 5.95
CA SER A 69 7.61 -23.59 5.01
C SER A 69 6.35 -24.36 5.38
N THR A 70 5.78 -24.12 6.56
CA THR A 70 4.57 -24.79 7.07
C THR A 70 3.66 -23.81 7.79
N PRO A 71 2.36 -23.72 7.38
CA PRO A 71 1.73 -24.41 6.25
C PRO A 71 2.21 -23.86 4.90
N SER A 72 2.16 -24.69 3.84
CA SER A 72 2.50 -24.22 2.49
C SER A 72 1.47 -23.18 2.00
N LEU A 73 1.88 -22.29 1.08
CA LEU A 73 0.96 -21.32 0.49
C LEU A 73 -0.27 -22.00 -0.13
N ASP A 74 -0.08 -23.12 -0.84
CA ASP A 74 -1.19 -23.88 -1.46
C ASP A 74 -2.22 -24.36 -0.43
N GLN A 75 -1.76 -24.83 0.73
CA GLN A 75 -2.66 -25.22 1.82
C GLN A 75 -3.47 -24.02 2.35
N VAL A 76 -2.85 -22.83 2.43
CA VAL A 76 -3.56 -21.63 2.86
C VAL A 76 -4.58 -21.20 1.81
N PHE A 77 -4.23 -21.29 0.51
CA PHE A 77 -5.19 -21.00 -0.57
C PHE A 77 -6.40 -21.95 -0.52
N GLN A 78 -6.18 -23.25 -0.38
CA GLN A 78 -7.28 -24.22 -0.32
C GLN A 78 -8.12 -24.12 0.96
N SER A 79 -7.48 -23.96 2.13
CA SER A 79 -8.16 -24.05 3.41
C SER A 79 -8.78 -22.73 3.88
N ARG A 80 -8.22 -21.58 3.46
CA ARG A 80 -8.67 -20.26 3.91
C ARG A 80 -9.14 -19.37 2.78
N ILE A 81 -8.31 -19.12 1.76
CA ILE A 81 -8.63 -18.19 0.67
C ILE A 81 -9.84 -18.66 -0.12
N GLY A 82 -9.88 -19.96 -0.51
CA GLY A 82 -10.99 -20.55 -1.26
C GLY A 82 -12.33 -20.62 -0.50
N ARG A 83 -12.36 -20.27 0.78
CA ARG A 83 -13.59 -20.20 1.60
C ARG A 83 -14.10 -18.79 1.84
N LEU A 84 -13.32 -17.79 1.42
CA LEU A 84 -13.70 -16.40 1.62
C LEU A 84 -14.82 -15.99 0.68
N LEU A 85 -15.67 -15.09 1.16
CA LEU A 85 -16.65 -14.44 0.32
C LEU A 85 -15.95 -13.47 -0.66
N LYS A 86 -16.62 -13.16 -1.77
CA LYS A 86 -16.13 -12.20 -2.78
C LYS A 86 -15.62 -10.89 -2.16
N ALA A 87 -16.39 -10.30 -1.25
CA ALA A 87 -16.06 -9.05 -0.60
C ALA A 87 -14.77 -9.16 0.24
N ASP A 88 -14.59 -10.29 0.93
CA ASP A 88 -13.40 -10.54 1.74
C ASP A 88 -12.16 -10.78 0.88
N LEU A 89 -12.30 -11.51 -0.24
CA LEU A 89 -11.20 -11.70 -1.20
C LEU A 89 -10.68 -10.38 -1.76
N ILE A 90 -11.58 -9.49 -2.18
CA ILE A 90 -11.21 -8.14 -2.64
C ILE A 90 -10.58 -7.34 -1.51
N SER A 91 -11.08 -7.46 -0.29
CA SER A 91 -10.52 -6.79 0.90
C SER A 91 -9.13 -7.32 1.26
N VAL A 92 -8.89 -8.63 1.17
CA VAL A 92 -7.57 -9.26 1.35
C VAL A 92 -6.57 -8.72 0.31
N LEU A 93 -6.97 -8.69 -0.97
CA LEU A 93 -6.13 -8.15 -2.04
C LEU A 93 -5.77 -6.68 -1.79
N ALA A 94 -6.76 -5.86 -1.44
CA ALA A 94 -6.54 -4.44 -1.13
C ALA A 94 -5.60 -4.26 0.08
N GLU A 95 -5.72 -5.10 1.10
CA GLU A 95 -4.87 -5.04 2.29
C GLU A 95 -3.44 -5.50 2.02
N LEU A 96 -3.24 -6.56 1.23
CA LEU A 96 -1.91 -7.01 0.81
C LEU A 96 -1.19 -5.92 -0.01
N ARG A 97 -1.92 -5.25 -0.92
CA ARG A 97 -1.38 -4.10 -1.66
C ARG A 97 -1.00 -2.95 -0.74
N ARG A 98 -1.83 -2.65 0.26
CA ARG A 98 -1.54 -1.61 1.26
C ARG A 98 -0.32 -1.93 2.11
N GLN A 99 -0.12 -3.21 2.43
CA GLN A 99 1.04 -3.70 3.19
C GLN A 99 2.28 -3.92 2.32
N ASP A 100 2.18 -3.63 1.02
CA ASP A 100 3.27 -3.74 0.06
C ASP A 100 3.77 -5.19 -0.16
N GLU A 101 2.88 -6.16 0.08
CA GLU A 101 3.11 -7.59 -0.13
C GLU A 101 2.75 -8.01 -1.56
N TRP A 102 3.52 -7.51 -2.52
CA TRP A 102 3.21 -7.63 -3.95
C TRP A 102 3.14 -9.07 -4.47
N GLU A 103 4.01 -9.98 -4.00
CA GLU A 103 4.00 -11.40 -4.39
C GLU A 103 2.70 -12.09 -3.99
N LEU A 104 2.29 -11.88 -2.72
CA LEU A 104 1.04 -12.43 -2.22
C LEU A 104 -0.17 -11.81 -2.91
N ALA A 105 -0.10 -10.50 -3.20
CA ALA A 105 -1.15 -9.79 -3.93
C ALA A 105 -1.32 -10.35 -5.34
N LEU A 106 -0.23 -10.64 -6.07
CA LEU A 106 -0.29 -11.28 -7.39
C LEU A 106 -0.93 -12.67 -7.33
N GLN A 107 -0.56 -13.49 -6.35
CA GLN A 107 -1.12 -14.82 -6.20
C GLN A 107 -2.62 -14.77 -5.88
N VAL A 108 -3.03 -13.87 -4.97
CA VAL A 108 -4.46 -13.68 -4.64
C VAL A 108 -5.21 -13.12 -5.85
N PHE A 109 -4.62 -12.19 -6.62
CA PHE A 109 -5.23 -11.69 -7.84
C PHE A 109 -5.42 -12.81 -8.87
N GLY A 110 -4.39 -13.62 -9.14
CA GLY A 110 -4.49 -14.78 -10.03
C GLY A 110 -5.47 -15.86 -9.54
N PHE A 111 -5.71 -15.95 -8.22
CA PHE A 111 -6.77 -16.79 -7.68
C PHE A 111 -8.15 -16.20 -7.99
N ILE A 112 -8.34 -14.88 -7.76
CA ILE A 112 -9.59 -14.16 -8.04
C ILE A 112 -9.98 -14.27 -9.52
N GLN A 113 -9.02 -14.14 -10.44
CA GLN A 113 -9.27 -14.26 -11.88
C GLN A 113 -9.87 -15.62 -12.30
N LYS A 114 -9.61 -16.68 -11.54
CA LYS A 114 -10.15 -18.03 -11.82
C LYS A 114 -11.54 -18.28 -11.24
N GLU A 115 -12.03 -17.34 -10.42
CA GLU A 115 -13.34 -17.49 -9.78
C GLU A 115 -14.48 -17.21 -10.76
N VAL A 116 -15.53 -18.06 -10.72
CA VAL A 116 -16.69 -17.98 -11.62
C VAL A 116 -17.42 -16.63 -11.56
N TRP A 117 -17.38 -15.97 -10.42
CA TRP A 117 -18.03 -14.67 -10.22
C TRP A 117 -17.18 -13.48 -10.66
N TYR A 118 -15.90 -13.71 -10.98
CA TYR A 118 -15.00 -12.64 -11.41
C TYR A 118 -15.45 -12.06 -12.74
N LYS A 119 -15.47 -10.73 -12.79
CA LYS A 119 -15.59 -9.97 -14.02
C LYS A 119 -14.36 -9.08 -14.12
N PRO A 120 -13.71 -9.04 -15.28
CA PRO A 120 -12.55 -8.18 -15.49
C PRO A 120 -12.87 -6.72 -15.08
N ASP A 121 -12.04 -6.15 -14.24
CA ASP A 121 -12.18 -4.78 -13.73
C ASP A 121 -10.89 -4.01 -13.99
N LEU A 122 -10.97 -3.05 -14.90
CA LEU A 122 -9.83 -2.22 -15.32
C LEU A 122 -9.18 -1.49 -14.14
N SER A 123 -9.99 -1.02 -13.17
CA SER A 123 -9.45 -0.35 -11.98
C SER A 123 -8.54 -1.28 -11.17
N LEU A 124 -8.89 -2.55 -11.07
CA LEU A 124 -8.11 -3.54 -10.35
C LEU A 124 -6.78 -3.84 -11.06
N TYR A 125 -6.81 -3.96 -12.41
CA TYR A 125 -5.59 -4.10 -13.21
C TYR A 125 -4.66 -2.89 -13.04
N SER A 126 -5.19 -1.67 -13.17
CA SER A 126 -4.41 -0.43 -12.98
C SER A 126 -3.74 -0.37 -11.60
N ASP A 127 -4.48 -0.74 -10.56
CA ASP A 127 -3.98 -0.81 -9.20
C ASP A 127 -2.84 -1.84 -9.03
N MET A 128 -2.93 -2.98 -9.70
CA MET A 128 -1.88 -4.02 -9.70
C MET A 128 -0.65 -3.56 -10.48
N ILE A 129 -0.83 -2.95 -11.65
CA ILE A 129 0.25 -2.37 -12.46
C ILE A 129 0.99 -1.29 -11.66
N MET A 130 0.26 -0.38 -10.99
CA MET A 130 0.86 0.64 -10.13
C MET A 130 1.73 0.01 -9.02
N MET A 131 1.23 -1.04 -8.37
CA MET A 131 1.98 -1.73 -7.32
C MET A 131 3.26 -2.38 -7.86
N LEU A 132 3.17 -3.08 -8.99
CA LEU A 132 4.30 -3.74 -9.64
C LEU A 132 5.34 -2.72 -10.14
N GLY A 133 4.88 -1.61 -10.73
CA GLY A 133 5.73 -0.51 -11.16
C GLY A 133 6.57 0.03 -9.98
N LYS A 134 5.95 0.29 -8.83
CA LYS A 134 6.66 0.72 -7.61
C LYS A 134 7.72 -0.28 -7.15
N LYS A 135 7.51 -1.56 -7.42
CA LYS A 135 8.47 -2.63 -7.11
C LYS A 135 9.47 -2.91 -8.22
N LYS A 136 9.39 -2.17 -9.33
CA LYS A 136 10.20 -2.35 -10.53
C LYS A 136 10.05 -3.73 -11.18
N MET A 137 8.91 -4.40 -10.95
CA MET A 137 8.56 -5.68 -11.52
C MET A 137 7.91 -5.48 -12.89
N ILE A 138 8.70 -4.98 -13.84
CA ILE A 138 8.21 -4.49 -15.13
C ILE A 138 7.62 -5.61 -15.99
N GLU A 139 8.26 -6.77 -16.03
CA GLU A 139 7.79 -7.93 -16.80
C GLU A 139 6.38 -8.35 -16.37
N SER A 140 6.13 -8.42 -15.05
CA SER A 140 4.80 -8.73 -14.53
C SER A 140 3.79 -7.63 -14.81
N ALA A 141 4.21 -6.35 -14.81
CA ALA A 141 3.35 -5.22 -15.15
C ALA A 141 2.96 -5.25 -16.65
N GLU A 142 3.92 -5.52 -17.54
CA GLU A 142 3.68 -5.70 -18.99
C GLU A 142 2.72 -6.88 -19.25
N GLN A 143 2.87 -7.99 -18.54
CA GLN A 143 1.94 -9.12 -18.64
C GLN A 143 0.52 -8.72 -18.29
N LEU A 144 0.31 -8.05 -17.15
CA LEU A 144 -1.02 -7.59 -16.74
C LEU A 144 -1.59 -6.55 -17.72
N PHE A 145 -0.75 -5.68 -18.27
CA PHE A 145 -1.19 -4.72 -19.27
C PHE A 145 -1.67 -5.43 -20.56
N SER A 146 -0.95 -6.47 -21.02
CA SER A 146 -1.36 -7.29 -22.16
C SER A 146 -2.64 -8.10 -21.88
N GLU A 147 -2.86 -8.51 -20.63
CA GLU A 147 -4.08 -9.24 -20.23
C GLU A 147 -5.33 -8.38 -20.36
N ILE A 148 -5.24 -7.06 -20.12
CA ILE A 148 -6.37 -6.13 -20.25
C ILE A 148 -7.00 -6.24 -21.64
N GLU A 149 -6.18 -6.26 -22.70
CA GLU A 149 -6.65 -6.38 -24.09
C GLU A 149 -7.22 -7.78 -24.37
N LYS A 150 -6.60 -8.84 -23.82
CA LYS A 150 -7.10 -10.22 -23.96
C LYS A 150 -8.46 -10.43 -23.33
N GLU A 151 -8.72 -9.73 -22.22
CA GLU A 151 -10.01 -9.71 -21.53
C GLU A 151 -11.06 -8.82 -22.24
N GLY A 152 -10.70 -8.23 -23.38
CA GLY A 152 -11.59 -7.36 -24.16
C GLY A 152 -11.81 -5.98 -23.54
N LEU A 153 -11.01 -5.59 -22.55
CA LEU A 153 -11.01 -4.27 -21.96
C LEU A 153 -10.13 -3.32 -22.76
N LYS A 154 -10.47 -2.03 -22.73
CA LYS A 154 -9.63 -0.97 -23.29
C LYS A 154 -8.91 -0.25 -22.17
N PRO A 155 -7.56 -0.15 -22.20
CA PRO A 155 -6.81 0.65 -21.26
C PRO A 155 -7.32 2.10 -21.25
N ASP A 156 -7.47 2.68 -20.08
CA ASP A 156 -7.85 4.09 -19.89
C ASP A 156 -6.62 4.97 -19.61
N THR A 157 -6.82 6.26 -19.50
CA THR A 157 -5.77 7.24 -19.17
C THR A 157 -4.98 6.84 -17.93
N ARG A 158 -5.65 6.32 -16.90
CA ARG A 158 -5.01 5.89 -15.66
C ARG A 158 -4.10 4.68 -15.90
N THR A 159 -4.58 3.67 -16.61
CA THR A 159 -3.81 2.45 -16.92
C THR A 159 -2.54 2.76 -17.69
N TYR A 160 -2.66 3.60 -18.73
CA TYR A 160 -1.50 4.09 -19.48
C TYR A 160 -0.52 4.84 -18.58
N THR A 161 -1.02 5.76 -17.74
CA THR A 161 -0.18 6.57 -16.83
C THR A 161 0.61 5.71 -15.87
N GLU A 162 -0.02 4.69 -15.26
CA GLU A 162 0.65 3.80 -14.32
C GLU A 162 1.74 2.96 -15.02
N MET A 163 1.47 2.50 -16.24
CA MET A 163 2.46 1.73 -17.00
C MET A 163 3.62 2.61 -17.52
N ILE A 164 3.33 3.82 -18.02
CA ILE A 164 4.34 4.82 -18.37
C ILE A 164 5.23 5.12 -17.16
N GLY A 165 4.60 5.35 -16.01
CA GLY A 165 5.32 5.58 -14.75
C GLY A 165 6.22 4.41 -14.35
N ALA A 166 5.76 3.17 -14.56
CA ALA A 166 6.53 1.97 -14.28
C ALA A 166 7.80 1.89 -15.17
N PHE A 167 7.68 2.12 -16.47
CA PHE A 167 8.82 2.16 -17.40
C PHE A 167 9.83 3.24 -17.01
N LEU A 168 9.36 4.44 -16.73
CA LEU A 168 10.23 5.55 -16.35
C LEU A 168 10.98 5.30 -15.04
N GLN A 169 10.38 4.59 -14.09
CA GLN A 169 11.05 4.23 -12.82
C GLN A 169 12.26 3.33 -12.99
N VAL A 170 12.31 2.55 -14.07
CA VAL A 170 13.46 1.67 -14.38
C VAL A 170 14.34 2.22 -15.49
N GLY A 171 14.05 3.45 -15.97
CA GLY A 171 14.85 4.11 -17.00
C GLY A 171 14.57 3.64 -18.42
N MET A 172 13.48 2.94 -18.67
CA MET A 172 13.06 2.51 -20.02
C MET A 172 12.32 3.65 -20.74
N VAL A 173 13.04 4.72 -21.03
CA VAL A 173 12.49 5.96 -21.61
C VAL A 173 11.82 5.71 -22.96
N GLU A 174 12.45 4.95 -23.85
CA GLU A 174 11.93 4.65 -25.17
C GLU A 174 10.55 3.96 -25.10
N LYS A 175 10.44 2.88 -24.29
CA LYS A 175 9.16 2.18 -24.08
C LYS A 175 8.08 3.10 -23.48
N ALA A 176 8.46 3.97 -22.57
CA ALA A 176 7.53 4.93 -21.98
C ALA A 176 6.99 5.92 -23.02
N MET A 177 7.84 6.41 -23.93
CA MET A 177 7.44 7.33 -25.00
C MET A 177 6.62 6.63 -26.08
N ASP A 178 6.94 5.38 -26.43
CA ASP A 178 6.13 4.57 -27.34
C ASP A 178 4.73 4.35 -26.76
N LEU A 179 4.64 4.02 -25.49
CA LEU A 179 3.37 3.84 -24.81
C LEU A 179 2.58 5.15 -24.69
N TYR A 180 3.26 6.27 -24.47
CA TYR A 180 2.64 7.61 -24.48
C TYR A 180 2.07 7.95 -25.85
N LYS A 181 2.75 7.59 -26.92
CA LYS A 181 2.24 7.72 -28.29
C LYS A 181 1.01 6.82 -28.49
N SER A 182 1.10 5.54 -28.11
CA SER A 182 -0.02 4.58 -28.22
C SER A 182 -1.26 5.06 -27.45
N MET A 183 -1.08 5.68 -26.28
CA MET A 183 -2.15 6.28 -25.48
C MET A 183 -2.91 7.35 -26.30
N LYS A 184 -2.18 8.25 -26.95
CA LYS A 184 -2.76 9.32 -27.80
C LYS A 184 -3.46 8.73 -29.04
N ASP A 185 -2.84 7.74 -29.68
CA ASP A 185 -3.38 7.07 -30.86
C ASP A 185 -4.66 6.28 -30.52
N ALA A 186 -4.78 5.76 -29.30
CA ALA A 186 -5.99 5.12 -28.79
C ALA A 186 -7.10 6.13 -28.40
N GLY A 187 -6.86 7.42 -28.53
CA GLY A 187 -7.81 8.48 -28.15
C GLY A 187 -7.92 8.71 -26.64
N CYS A 188 -6.94 8.24 -25.87
CA CYS A 188 -6.84 8.51 -24.43
C CYS A 188 -6.00 9.77 -24.21
N ASP A 189 -6.64 10.88 -23.88
CA ASP A 189 -5.95 12.14 -23.63
C ASP A 189 -5.12 12.07 -22.33
N PRO A 190 -3.84 12.50 -22.38
CA PRO A 190 -3.00 12.59 -21.20
C PRO A 190 -3.54 13.60 -20.20
N ASP A 191 -3.63 13.19 -18.95
CA ASP A 191 -4.02 14.08 -17.85
C ASP A 191 -2.81 14.82 -17.24
N LYS A 192 -3.09 15.70 -16.28
CA LYS A 192 -2.04 16.45 -15.56
C LYS A 192 -1.02 15.53 -14.90
N LEU A 193 -1.45 14.37 -14.39
CA LEU A 193 -0.57 13.44 -13.72
C LEU A 193 0.38 12.77 -14.70
N THR A 194 -0.13 12.33 -15.85
CA THR A 194 0.67 11.77 -16.96
C THR A 194 1.76 12.73 -17.38
N LEU A 195 1.38 14.01 -17.64
CA LEU A 195 2.32 15.02 -18.10
C LEU A 195 3.39 15.35 -17.04
N VAL A 196 3.00 15.45 -15.75
CA VAL A 196 3.97 15.66 -14.66
C VAL A 196 4.95 14.49 -14.56
N ILE A 197 4.47 13.24 -14.63
CA ILE A 197 5.31 12.04 -14.55
C ILE A 197 6.32 12.04 -15.71
N LEU A 198 5.87 12.30 -16.92
CA LEU A 198 6.73 12.35 -18.11
C LEU A 198 7.76 13.46 -17.99
N ILE A 199 7.34 14.71 -17.83
CA ILE A 199 8.26 15.87 -17.76
C ILE A 199 9.33 15.62 -16.69
N ARG A 200 8.92 15.28 -15.47
CA ARG A 200 9.82 15.08 -14.35
C ARG A 200 10.87 13.99 -14.61
N ASN A 201 10.41 12.82 -15.07
CA ASN A 201 11.32 11.68 -15.24
C ASN A 201 12.23 11.86 -16.46
N LEU A 202 11.74 12.45 -17.56
CA LEU A 202 12.56 12.78 -18.72
C LEU A 202 13.66 13.80 -18.38
N GLU A 203 13.32 14.86 -17.64
CA GLU A 203 14.32 15.84 -17.17
C GLU A 203 15.32 15.22 -16.20
N GLN A 204 14.91 14.27 -15.34
CA GLN A 204 15.82 13.55 -14.47
C GLN A 204 16.73 12.58 -15.22
N ALA A 205 16.25 12.02 -16.33
CA ALA A 205 17.04 11.17 -17.21
C ALA A 205 17.99 11.96 -18.12
N GLY A 206 17.83 13.29 -18.22
CA GLY A 206 18.60 14.15 -19.12
C GLY A 206 18.08 14.21 -20.54
N GLU A 207 16.87 13.68 -20.78
CA GLU A 207 16.21 13.65 -22.09
C GLU A 207 15.45 14.98 -22.34
N GLU A 208 16.20 16.06 -22.50
CA GLU A 208 15.64 17.42 -22.60
C GLU A 208 14.77 17.62 -23.86
N ASP A 209 15.12 17.00 -24.98
CA ASP A 209 14.35 17.11 -26.23
C ASP A 209 12.97 16.46 -26.10
N LEU A 210 12.93 15.27 -25.49
CA LEU A 210 11.67 14.57 -25.20
C LEU A 210 10.82 15.33 -24.18
N ALA A 211 11.45 15.84 -23.13
CA ALA A 211 10.77 16.66 -22.12
C ALA A 211 10.17 17.93 -22.75
N SER A 212 10.92 18.59 -23.67
CA SER A 212 10.44 19.77 -24.41
C SER A 212 9.22 19.43 -25.29
N THR A 213 9.23 18.26 -25.91
CA THR A 213 8.08 17.78 -26.71
C THR A 213 6.84 17.57 -25.84
N VAL A 214 7.00 16.92 -24.66
CA VAL A 214 5.87 16.73 -23.74
C VAL A 214 5.40 18.08 -23.16
N ARG A 215 6.31 19.04 -22.91
CA ARG A 215 5.93 20.40 -22.47
C ARG A 215 5.06 21.12 -23.53
N LYS A 216 5.36 20.94 -24.83
CA LYS A 216 4.51 21.48 -25.90
C LYS A 216 3.13 20.78 -25.94
N ASP A 217 3.08 19.47 -25.68
CA ASP A 217 1.82 18.76 -25.60
C ASP A 217 0.90 19.32 -24.50
N CYS A 218 1.45 19.96 -23.44
CA CYS A 218 0.65 20.62 -22.42
C CYS A 218 -0.28 21.72 -22.98
N GLU A 219 0.13 22.39 -24.07
CA GLU A 219 -0.70 23.43 -24.73
C GLU A 219 -1.99 22.84 -25.32
N LYS A 220 -1.92 21.55 -25.71
CA LYS A 220 -3.05 20.86 -26.32
C LYS A 220 -4.02 20.28 -25.29
N TYR A 221 -3.51 19.80 -24.13
CA TYR A 221 -4.30 19.01 -23.19
C TYR A 221 -4.64 19.74 -21.87
N ILE A 222 -4.07 20.92 -21.62
CA ILE A 222 -4.26 21.66 -20.36
C ILE A 222 -4.82 23.05 -20.63
N ASP A 223 -5.89 23.46 -19.94
CA ASP A 223 -6.54 24.77 -20.12
C ASP A 223 -5.60 25.96 -19.81
N TYR A 224 -4.70 25.82 -18.84
CA TYR A 224 -3.78 26.88 -18.41
C TYR A 224 -2.33 26.33 -18.39
N PRO A 225 -1.70 26.07 -19.57
CA PRO A 225 -0.43 25.39 -19.68
C PRO A 225 0.72 26.14 -18.98
N GLU A 226 0.78 27.46 -19.09
CA GLU A 226 1.85 28.25 -18.45
C GLU A 226 1.80 28.17 -16.92
N LYS A 227 0.60 28.23 -16.34
CA LYS A 227 0.42 28.10 -14.90
C LYS A 227 0.83 26.70 -14.44
N PHE A 228 0.36 25.69 -15.16
CA PHE A 228 0.69 24.28 -14.89
C PHE A 228 2.20 24.04 -14.95
N LEU A 229 2.91 24.50 -16.00
CA LEU A 229 4.35 24.35 -16.14
C LEU A 229 5.12 25.07 -15.03
N LYS A 230 4.69 26.27 -14.63
CA LYS A 230 5.27 26.98 -13.47
C LYS A 230 5.10 26.19 -12.16
N GLU A 231 3.94 25.55 -11.95
CA GLU A 231 3.72 24.68 -10.80
C GLU A 231 4.63 23.46 -10.82
N VAL A 232 4.83 22.83 -11.98
CA VAL A 232 5.74 21.69 -12.16
C VAL A 232 7.17 22.12 -11.84
N ASP A 233 7.63 23.22 -12.40
CA ASP A 233 9.01 23.73 -12.18
C ASP A 233 9.25 24.13 -10.71
N THR A 234 8.22 24.65 -10.02
CA THR A 234 8.31 25.00 -8.60
C THR A 234 8.36 23.76 -7.71
N LYS A 235 7.55 22.75 -8.01
CA LYS A 235 7.49 21.51 -7.22
C LYS A 235 8.69 20.61 -7.46
N PHE A 236 9.22 20.62 -8.68
CA PHE A 236 10.29 19.74 -9.13
C PHE A 236 11.39 20.55 -9.82
N PRO A 237 12.17 21.35 -9.07
CA PRO A 237 13.23 22.15 -9.66
C PRO A 237 14.27 21.26 -10.35
N LYS A 238 14.67 21.64 -11.56
CA LYS A 238 15.72 20.96 -12.31
C LYS A 238 16.98 20.88 -11.45
N ARG A 239 17.55 19.69 -11.28
CA ARG A 239 18.86 19.54 -10.66
C ARG A 239 19.86 20.24 -11.55
N ARG A 240 20.49 21.32 -11.05
CA ARG A 240 21.62 21.94 -11.75
C ARG A 240 22.72 20.88 -11.87
N SER A 241 22.96 20.39 -13.09
CA SER A 241 24.14 19.60 -13.35
C SER A 241 25.36 20.54 -13.15
N PHE A 242 26.07 20.35 -12.06
CA PHE A 242 27.41 20.96 -11.94
C PHE A 242 28.26 20.23 -12.99
N LYS A 243 28.46 20.86 -14.14
CA LYS A 243 29.54 20.49 -15.03
C LYS A 243 30.83 20.78 -14.23
N VAL A 244 31.47 19.73 -13.73
CA VAL A 244 32.85 19.82 -13.26
C VAL A 244 33.69 20.07 -14.53
N VAL A 245 34.25 21.26 -14.62
CA VAL A 245 35.18 21.65 -15.66
C VAL A 245 36.54 21.01 -15.35
#